data_7967b3d6fbb9815f9b269034a84abba5
#
_entry.id   7967b3d6fbb9815f9b269034a84abba5
#
_cell.length_a   1.000
_cell.length_b   1.000
_cell.length_c   1.000
_cell.angle_alpha   90.00
_cell.angle_beta   90.00
_cell.angle_gamma   90.00
#
_symmetry.space_group_name_H-M   'P 1'
#
loop_
_entity.id
_entity.type
_entity.pdbx_description
1 polymer ?
#
loop_
_entity_poly.entity_id
_entity_poly.type
_entity_poly.pdbx_seq_one_letter_code
_entity_poly.pdbx_strand_id
1 'polypeptide(L)'
;EKNFLAKEVELDLRVEEDHLTRRMHLTKYIQNKTESSKKQLEIKSIELEKYKIENDSAKIDYEKKVRQEERDKLKHQESIAVHNAVLASNRFPFSYGLMESLSPSLGNDEITISLNGLSDCIAAVFGYNNFYSLINDSAFNNENSRKCIYIYHDSDYLTKRFDFIIANEGVTSEYINTNIIFEHVSMVMQQLGFNFLSGESIAEKIYDDLNNNISIILDEPAVNSAMAETDTIFDDVYVEISSVIFESTLQVALVGNASGTHRKDSEVHGQDISFRGVAECTPVLGKFGLSEYKLVINQASPDF
;
A
#
# COMPACT_ATOMS: atom_id res chain seq x y z
N GLU A 1 14.41 -1.75 -28.13
CA GLU A 1 13.93 -2.88 -27.26
C GLU A 1 15.04 -3.44 -26.36
N LYS A 2 16.22 -3.82 -26.88
CA LYS A 2 17.33 -4.38 -26.06
C LYS A 2 17.84 -3.43 -24.97
N ASN A 3 17.89 -2.12 -25.22
CA ASN A 3 18.32 -1.12 -24.23
C ASN A 3 17.26 -0.83 -23.15
N PHE A 4 15.99 -1.10 -23.43
CA PHE A 4 14.90 -0.92 -22.46
C PHE A 4 14.85 -2.10 -21.48
N LEU A 5 14.97 -3.33 -21.99
CA LEU A 5 15.07 -4.53 -21.15
C LEU A 5 16.31 -4.51 -20.25
N ALA A 6 17.44 -4.02 -20.73
CA ALA A 6 18.66 -3.92 -19.92
C ALA A 6 18.53 -2.91 -18.77
N LYS A 7 17.84 -1.78 -18.99
CA LYS A 7 17.53 -0.80 -17.93
C LYS A 7 16.50 -1.31 -16.92
N GLU A 8 15.53 -2.08 -17.37
CA GLU A 8 14.49 -2.69 -16.53
C GLU A 8 15.12 -3.74 -15.60
N VAL A 9 16.00 -4.60 -16.13
CA VAL A 9 16.76 -5.58 -15.35
C VAL A 9 17.71 -4.88 -14.36
N GLU A 10 18.35 -3.77 -14.74
CA GLU A 10 19.22 -3.00 -13.84
C GLU A 10 18.43 -2.32 -12.72
N LEU A 11 17.21 -1.86 -13.00
CA LEU A 11 16.30 -1.30 -11.99
C LEU A 11 15.82 -2.38 -11.02
N ASP A 12 15.43 -3.55 -11.53
CA ASP A 12 15.03 -4.70 -10.72
C ASP A 12 16.17 -5.19 -9.81
N LEU A 13 17.40 -5.26 -10.33
CA LEU A 13 18.57 -5.61 -9.52
C LEU A 13 18.86 -4.58 -8.42
N ARG A 14 18.74 -3.29 -8.69
CA ARG A 14 18.89 -2.23 -7.68
C ARG A 14 17.81 -2.31 -6.60
N VAL A 15 16.57 -2.60 -6.98
CA VAL A 15 15.47 -2.79 -6.02
C VAL A 15 15.74 -4.02 -5.14
N GLU A 16 16.22 -5.13 -5.71
CA GLU A 16 16.58 -6.33 -4.95
C GLU A 16 17.78 -6.10 -4.02
N GLU A 17 18.81 -5.36 -4.44
CA GLU A 17 19.96 -4.97 -3.61
C GLU A 17 19.53 -4.06 -2.45
N ASP A 18 18.63 -3.10 -2.71
CA ASP A 18 18.07 -2.20 -1.70
C ASP A 18 17.23 -2.99 -0.68
N HIS A 19 16.40 -3.92 -1.15
CA HIS A 19 15.64 -4.82 -0.28
C HIS A 19 16.52 -5.72 0.57
N LEU A 20 17.62 -6.24 0.00
CA LEU A 20 18.58 -7.07 0.74
C LEU A 20 19.30 -6.25 1.83
N THR A 21 19.72 -5.03 1.51
CA THR A 21 20.39 -4.11 2.43
C THR A 21 19.44 -3.74 3.59
N ARG A 22 18.21 -3.40 3.29
CA ARG A 22 17.17 -3.09 4.28
C ARG A 22 16.86 -4.29 5.18
N ARG A 23 16.81 -5.49 4.61
CA ARG A 23 16.66 -6.74 5.37
C ARG A 23 17.79 -6.96 6.37
N MET A 24 19.04 -6.70 5.96
CA MET A 24 20.19 -6.82 6.86
C MET A 24 20.15 -5.81 8.01
N HIS A 25 19.76 -4.56 7.72
CA HIS A 25 19.60 -3.52 8.74
C HIS A 25 18.50 -3.87 9.75
N LEU A 26 17.36 -4.36 9.29
CA LEU A 26 16.27 -4.78 10.17
C LEU A 26 16.67 -5.96 11.06
N THR A 27 17.37 -6.95 10.49
CA THR A 27 17.87 -8.08 11.28
C THR A 27 18.80 -7.58 12.40
N LYS A 28 19.67 -6.62 12.11
CA LYS A 28 20.59 -6.01 13.10
C LYS A 28 19.81 -5.20 14.17
N TYR A 29 18.78 -4.46 13.75
CA TYR A 29 17.90 -3.73 14.68
C TYR A 29 17.15 -4.68 15.63
N ILE A 30 16.59 -5.78 15.10
CA ILE A 30 15.92 -6.81 15.91
C ILE A 30 16.91 -7.45 16.88
N GLN A 31 18.13 -7.79 16.44
CA GLN A 31 19.17 -8.34 17.29
C GLN A 31 19.56 -7.38 18.42
N ASN A 32 19.78 -6.11 18.14
CA ASN A 32 20.14 -5.09 19.12
C ASN A 32 19.02 -4.88 20.16
N LYS A 33 17.75 -4.89 19.73
CA LYS A 33 16.60 -4.75 20.63
C LYS A 33 16.42 -5.97 21.52
N THR A 34 16.66 -7.18 20.97
CA THR A 34 16.62 -8.44 21.74
C THR A 34 17.75 -8.48 22.79
N GLU A 35 18.96 -7.99 22.47
CA GLU A 35 20.06 -7.86 23.43
C GLU A 35 19.78 -6.82 24.52
N SER A 36 19.20 -5.67 24.16
CA SER A 36 18.80 -4.65 25.13
C SER A 36 17.74 -5.18 26.08
N SER A 37 16.73 -5.89 25.58
CA SER A 37 15.72 -6.53 26.40
C SER A 37 16.31 -7.62 27.30
N LYS A 38 17.30 -8.41 26.81
CA LYS A 38 18.02 -9.39 27.66
C LYS A 38 18.77 -8.73 28.80
N LYS A 39 19.48 -7.63 28.55
CA LYS A 39 20.18 -6.86 29.61
C LYS A 39 19.21 -6.26 30.62
N GLN A 40 18.06 -5.75 30.19
CA GLN A 40 17.01 -5.27 31.10
C GLN A 40 16.41 -6.40 31.95
N LEU A 41 16.26 -7.59 31.36
CA LEU A 41 15.82 -8.78 32.10
C LEU A 41 16.86 -9.25 33.13
N GLU A 42 18.16 -9.16 32.79
CA GLU A 42 19.23 -9.44 33.75
C GLU A 42 19.29 -8.44 34.90
N ILE A 43 19.13 -7.15 34.64
CA ILE A 43 19.08 -6.10 35.68
C ILE A 43 17.92 -6.37 36.65
N LYS A 44 16.74 -6.68 36.11
CA LYS A 44 15.57 -7.02 36.93
C LYS A 44 15.75 -8.28 37.78
N SER A 45 16.54 -9.27 37.28
CA SER A 45 16.85 -10.48 38.09
C SER A 45 17.77 -10.16 39.27
N ILE A 46 18.70 -9.23 39.09
CA ILE A 46 19.61 -8.76 40.15
C ILE A 46 18.86 -7.92 41.20
N GLU A 47 17.89 -7.10 40.78
CA GLU A 47 17.02 -6.39 41.72
C GLU A 47 16.15 -7.34 42.55
N LEU A 48 15.67 -8.46 41.96
CA LEU A 48 14.92 -9.48 42.62
C LEU A 48 15.75 -10.22 43.69
N GLU A 49 17.03 -10.45 43.45
CA GLU A 49 17.93 -11.05 44.45
C GLU A 49 18.21 -10.13 45.65
N LYS A 50 18.29 -8.80 45.41
CA LYS A 50 18.39 -7.81 46.49
C LYS A 50 17.13 -7.78 47.37
N TYR A 51 15.94 -7.89 46.76
CA TYR A 51 14.68 -7.91 47.51
C TYR A 51 14.51 -9.21 48.37
N LYS A 52 15.16 -10.30 47.92
CA LYS A 52 15.19 -11.56 48.72
C LYS A 52 15.84 -11.42 50.06
N ILE A 53 16.74 -10.48 50.16
CA ILE A 53 17.50 -10.26 51.40
C ILE A 53 16.68 -9.46 52.43
N GLU A 54 15.64 -8.77 51.97
CA GLU A 54 14.92 -7.78 52.79
C GLU A 54 13.51 -8.17 53.26
N ASN A 55 12.87 -9.25 52.73
CA ASN A 55 11.47 -9.56 53.10
C ASN A 55 11.13 -11.04 53.18
N ASP A 56 10.09 -11.35 54.02
CA ASP A 56 9.53 -12.70 54.32
C ASP A 56 9.32 -13.58 53.07
N SER A 57 9.75 -14.82 53.19
CA SER A 57 9.90 -15.80 52.09
C SER A 57 8.64 -16.08 51.26
N ALA A 58 7.46 -16.06 51.87
CA ALA A 58 6.20 -16.35 51.15
C ALA A 58 5.74 -15.27 50.16
N LYS A 59 6.02 -14.00 50.47
CA LYS A 59 5.68 -12.87 49.63
C LYS A 59 6.61 -12.77 48.41
N ILE A 60 7.85 -13.14 48.63
CA ILE A 60 8.91 -13.18 47.62
C ILE A 60 8.64 -14.26 46.56
N ASP A 61 8.13 -15.43 46.98
CA ASP A 61 7.86 -16.52 46.02
C ASP A 61 6.64 -16.27 45.15
N TYR A 62 5.62 -15.58 45.68
CA TYR A 62 4.48 -15.12 44.87
C TYR A 62 4.88 -14.07 43.86
N GLU A 63 5.63 -13.04 44.28
CA GLU A 63 6.13 -11.98 43.38
C GLU A 63 7.08 -12.54 42.31
N LYS A 64 7.90 -13.54 42.67
CA LYS A 64 8.75 -14.25 41.69
C LYS A 64 7.92 -14.95 40.61
N LYS A 65 6.85 -15.64 41.04
CA LYS A 65 5.99 -16.38 40.11
C LYS A 65 5.28 -15.43 39.13
N VAL A 66 4.71 -14.33 39.61
CA VAL A 66 4.04 -13.33 38.80
C VAL A 66 5.02 -12.70 37.80
N ARG A 67 6.21 -12.30 38.26
CA ARG A 67 7.23 -11.72 37.39
C ARG A 67 7.83 -12.74 36.40
N GLN A 68 7.86 -14.02 36.74
CA GLN A 68 8.25 -15.06 35.78
C GLN A 68 7.21 -15.25 34.70
N GLU A 69 5.93 -15.24 35.07
CA GLU A 69 4.82 -15.29 34.10
C GLU A 69 4.78 -14.08 33.15
N GLU A 70 5.08 -12.88 33.68
CA GLU A 70 5.21 -11.68 32.85
C GLU A 70 6.40 -11.76 31.89
N ARG A 71 7.55 -12.24 32.33
CA ARG A 71 8.72 -12.48 31.47
C ARG A 71 8.46 -13.51 30.38
N ASP A 72 7.79 -14.59 30.76
CA ASP A 72 7.48 -15.64 29.78
C ASP A 72 6.46 -15.16 28.75
N LYS A 73 5.52 -14.29 29.15
CA LYS A 73 4.62 -13.57 28.23
C LYS A 73 5.38 -12.61 27.29
N LEU A 74 6.31 -11.82 27.83
CA LEU A 74 7.12 -10.90 27.01
C LEU A 74 8.00 -11.68 26.02
N LYS A 75 8.71 -12.71 26.46
CA LYS A 75 9.51 -13.58 25.58
C LYS A 75 8.66 -14.27 24.52
N HIS A 76 7.45 -14.66 24.87
CA HIS A 76 6.53 -15.25 23.92
C HIS A 76 6.08 -14.24 22.87
N GLN A 77 5.76 -13.00 23.27
CA GLN A 77 5.42 -11.90 22.35
C GLN A 77 6.60 -11.52 21.44
N GLU A 78 7.80 -11.40 21.99
CA GLU A 78 9.02 -11.17 21.20
C GLU A 78 9.29 -12.30 20.20
N SER A 79 9.14 -13.56 20.64
CA SER A 79 9.31 -14.73 19.79
C SER A 79 8.30 -14.75 18.64
N ILE A 80 7.05 -14.37 18.90
CA ILE A 80 6.01 -14.24 17.86
C ILE A 80 6.37 -13.11 16.88
N ALA A 81 6.80 -11.96 17.40
CA ALA A 81 7.18 -10.82 16.57
C ALA A 81 8.37 -11.17 15.64
N VAL A 82 9.42 -11.79 16.21
CA VAL A 82 10.59 -12.26 15.44
C VAL A 82 10.18 -13.34 14.42
N HIS A 83 9.32 -14.28 14.80
CA HIS A 83 8.84 -15.32 13.89
C HIS A 83 8.05 -14.73 12.73
N ASN A 84 7.11 -13.84 13.02
CA ASN A 84 6.35 -13.13 11.98
C ASN A 84 7.27 -12.29 11.09
N ALA A 85 8.27 -11.68 11.73
CA ALA A 85 9.30 -10.95 11.06
C ALA A 85 10.05 -11.84 10.05
N VAL A 86 10.59 -12.96 10.44
CA VAL A 86 11.31 -13.91 9.56
C VAL A 86 10.41 -14.46 8.45
N LEU A 87 9.17 -14.81 8.76
CA LEU A 87 8.21 -15.28 7.76
C LEU A 87 7.96 -14.22 6.66
N ALA A 88 7.73 -12.98 7.07
CA ALA A 88 7.51 -11.91 6.12
C ALA A 88 8.78 -11.61 5.31
N SER A 89 9.99 -11.58 5.93
CA SER A 89 11.25 -11.33 5.20
C SER A 89 11.50 -12.36 4.10
N ASN A 90 11.09 -13.59 4.32
CA ASN A 90 11.22 -14.65 3.33
C ASN A 90 10.16 -14.57 2.24
N ARG A 91 8.94 -14.15 2.57
CA ARG A 91 7.81 -14.07 1.63
C ARG A 91 7.72 -12.73 0.92
N PHE A 92 8.03 -11.64 1.61
CA PHE A 92 7.77 -10.32 1.10
C PHE A 92 8.79 -9.27 1.61
N PRO A 93 10.01 -9.26 1.03
CA PRO A 93 11.08 -8.36 1.48
C PRO A 93 10.68 -6.88 1.53
N PHE A 94 9.81 -6.42 0.63
CA PHE A 94 9.46 -5.01 0.56
C PHE A 94 8.65 -4.52 1.78
N SER A 95 7.84 -5.36 2.44
CA SER A 95 7.13 -4.96 3.66
C SER A 95 8.07 -4.56 4.79
N TYR A 96 9.26 -5.14 4.80
CA TYR A 96 10.35 -4.73 5.69
C TYR A 96 10.94 -3.39 5.33
N GLY A 97 11.16 -3.17 4.04
CA GLY A 97 11.60 -1.87 3.56
C GLY A 97 10.63 -0.75 3.95
N LEU A 98 9.34 -1.04 3.92
CA LEU A 98 8.30 -0.12 4.42
C LEU A 98 8.44 0.14 5.91
N MET A 99 8.53 -0.90 6.74
CA MET A 99 8.69 -0.76 8.20
C MET A 99 10.00 -0.07 8.57
N GLU A 100 11.10 -0.42 7.91
CA GLU A 100 12.40 0.19 8.13
C GLU A 100 12.42 1.67 7.74
N SER A 101 11.69 2.07 6.71
CA SER A 101 11.56 3.47 6.32
C SER A 101 10.57 4.24 7.21
N LEU A 102 9.48 3.61 7.63
CA LEU A 102 8.47 4.24 8.46
C LEU A 102 8.95 4.50 9.90
N SER A 103 9.71 3.57 10.49
CA SER A 103 10.20 3.69 11.85
C SER A 103 11.09 4.94 12.07
N PRO A 104 12.15 5.21 11.27
CA PRO A 104 12.93 6.43 11.41
C PRO A 104 12.14 7.69 11.04
N SER A 105 11.24 7.60 10.06
CA SER A 105 10.39 8.71 9.66
C SER A 105 9.55 9.20 10.82
N LEU A 106 8.87 8.30 11.52
CA LEU A 106 8.13 8.61 12.75
C LEU A 106 9.05 9.07 13.90
N GLY A 107 10.24 8.48 14.01
CA GLY A 107 11.23 8.85 15.02
C GLY A 107 11.74 10.30 14.91
N ASN A 108 11.70 10.90 13.72
CA ASN A 108 12.03 12.32 13.53
C ASN A 108 11.03 13.25 14.25
N ASP A 109 9.78 12.80 14.43
CA ASP A 109 8.75 13.52 15.17
C ASP A 109 8.57 12.96 16.59
N GLU A 110 9.62 12.30 17.12
CA GLU A 110 9.65 11.71 18.46
C GLU A 110 8.54 10.66 18.71
N ILE A 111 8.01 10.06 17.64
CA ILE A 111 6.97 9.03 17.70
C ILE A 111 7.62 7.66 17.69
N THR A 112 7.35 6.88 18.72
CA THR A 112 7.81 5.48 18.80
C THR A 112 6.61 4.56 18.75
N ILE A 113 6.57 3.69 17.74
CA ILE A 113 5.57 2.63 17.59
C ILE A 113 6.30 1.28 17.68
N SER A 114 5.66 0.30 18.32
CA SER A 114 6.19 -1.07 18.39
C SER A 114 6.32 -1.70 17.00
N LEU A 115 7.14 -2.75 16.87
CA LEU A 115 7.25 -3.50 15.62
C LEU A 115 5.89 -4.09 15.18
N ASN A 116 5.06 -4.50 16.14
CA ASN A 116 3.70 -4.97 15.85
C ASN A 116 2.83 -3.84 15.31
N GLY A 117 2.86 -2.68 15.94
CA GLY A 117 2.12 -1.50 15.47
C GLY A 117 2.55 -1.06 14.08
N LEU A 118 3.87 -1.04 13.79
CA LEU A 118 4.39 -0.75 12.44
C LEU A 118 3.90 -1.77 11.41
N SER A 119 3.93 -3.06 11.76
CA SER A 119 3.42 -4.11 10.86
C SER A 119 1.92 -4.00 10.63
N ASP A 120 1.16 -3.63 11.64
CA ASP A 120 -0.29 -3.41 11.51
C ASP A 120 -0.62 -2.13 10.73
N CYS A 121 0.21 -1.08 10.81
CA CYS A 121 0.12 0.07 9.91
C CYS A 121 0.29 -0.34 8.45
N ILE A 122 1.31 -1.15 8.15
CA ILE A 122 1.50 -1.68 6.79
C ILE A 122 0.31 -2.55 6.36
N ALA A 123 -0.20 -3.40 7.25
CA ALA A 123 -1.37 -4.21 6.95
C ALA A 123 -2.60 -3.35 6.60
N ALA A 124 -2.82 -2.27 7.34
CA ALA A 124 -3.91 -1.32 7.09
C ALA A 124 -3.80 -0.68 5.70
N VAL A 125 -2.59 -0.29 5.27
CA VAL A 125 -2.33 0.28 3.93
C VAL A 125 -2.77 -0.66 2.81
N PHE A 126 -2.64 -1.98 3.00
CA PHE A 126 -3.08 -2.98 2.02
C PHE A 126 -4.50 -3.52 2.28
N GLY A 127 -5.28 -2.90 3.18
CA GLY A 127 -6.68 -3.21 3.45
C GLY A 127 -6.91 -4.37 4.42
N TYR A 128 -5.95 -4.67 5.31
CA TYR A 128 -6.05 -5.74 6.31
C TYR A 128 -6.10 -5.21 7.74
N ASN A 129 -6.81 -5.92 8.59
CA ASN A 129 -6.96 -5.56 9.99
C ASN A 129 -5.70 -5.84 10.84
N ASN A 130 -4.81 -6.70 10.39
CA ASN A 130 -3.57 -7.04 11.07
C ASN A 130 -2.56 -7.66 10.10
N PHE A 131 -1.29 -7.68 10.51
CA PHE A 131 -0.20 -8.18 9.70
C PHE A 131 -0.29 -9.69 9.41
N TYR A 132 -0.84 -10.47 10.34
CA TYR A 132 -1.05 -11.90 10.14
C TYR A 132 -2.00 -12.17 8.95
N SER A 133 -3.07 -11.40 8.84
CA SER A 133 -4.01 -11.52 7.70
C SER A 133 -3.35 -11.14 6.37
N LEU A 134 -2.51 -10.09 6.37
CA LEU A 134 -1.76 -9.66 5.20
C LEU A 134 -0.80 -10.74 4.69
N ILE A 135 0.05 -11.31 5.56
CA ILE A 135 1.07 -12.31 5.15
C ILE A 135 0.49 -13.67 4.76
N ASN A 136 -0.75 -13.97 5.19
CA ASN A 136 -1.44 -15.19 4.81
C ASN A 136 -2.26 -15.06 3.52
N ASP A 137 -2.40 -13.85 2.98
CA ASP A 137 -3.01 -13.69 1.66
C ASP A 137 -2.03 -14.13 0.58
N SER A 138 -2.47 -15.08 -0.25
CA SER A 138 -1.67 -15.58 -1.38
C SER A 138 -1.43 -14.51 -2.46
N ALA A 139 -2.31 -13.50 -2.55
CA ALA A 139 -2.14 -12.38 -3.46
C ALA A 139 -1.02 -11.42 -3.02
N PHE A 140 -0.65 -11.43 -1.72
CA PHE A 140 0.41 -10.58 -1.19
C PHE A 140 1.78 -11.25 -1.36
N ASN A 141 2.40 -11.05 -2.53
CA ASN A 141 3.68 -11.65 -2.90
C ASN A 141 4.52 -10.74 -3.84
N ASN A 142 5.81 -11.06 -4.00
CA ASN A 142 6.75 -10.28 -4.81
C ASN A 142 6.39 -10.23 -6.31
N GLU A 143 5.75 -11.25 -6.85
CA GLU A 143 5.34 -11.23 -8.26
C GLU A 143 4.21 -10.24 -8.49
N ASN A 144 3.24 -10.23 -7.58
CA ASN A 144 2.11 -9.32 -7.65
C ASN A 144 2.50 -7.86 -7.33
N SER A 145 3.54 -7.64 -6.50
CA SER A 145 4.03 -6.29 -6.26
C SER A 145 4.53 -5.58 -7.52
N ARG A 146 5.06 -6.34 -8.48
CA ARG A 146 5.49 -5.81 -9.79
C ARG A 146 4.34 -5.42 -10.70
N LYS A 147 3.15 -5.99 -10.48
CA LYS A 147 1.92 -5.71 -11.22
C LYS A 147 1.10 -4.58 -10.58
N CYS A 148 1.47 -4.19 -9.36
CA CYS A 148 0.80 -3.16 -8.60
C CYS A 148 1.23 -1.77 -9.12
N ILE A 149 0.28 -1.03 -9.68
CA ILE A 149 0.50 0.33 -10.20
C ILE A 149 0.07 1.37 -9.17
N TYR A 150 -1.07 1.15 -8.54
CA TYR A 150 -1.64 2.04 -7.54
C TYR A 150 -1.83 1.31 -6.22
N ILE A 151 -1.62 2.02 -5.12
CA ILE A 151 -2.10 1.60 -3.80
C ILE A 151 -3.21 2.57 -3.44
N TYR A 152 -4.44 2.06 -3.48
CA TYR A 152 -5.63 2.81 -3.11
C TYR A 152 -5.64 3.08 -1.61
N HIS A 153 -6.01 4.30 -1.22
CA HIS A 153 -6.28 4.60 0.18
C HIS A 153 -7.68 5.19 0.36
N ASP A 154 -8.37 4.67 1.34
CA ASP A 154 -9.57 5.25 1.92
C ASP A 154 -9.17 5.95 3.22
N SER A 155 -9.27 7.28 3.24
CA SER A 155 -8.83 8.09 4.38
C SER A 155 -9.63 7.77 5.65
N ASP A 156 -10.94 7.50 5.52
CA ASP A 156 -11.80 7.17 6.66
C ASP A 156 -11.46 5.79 7.25
N TYR A 157 -11.19 4.82 6.39
CA TYR A 157 -10.74 3.49 6.82
C TYR A 157 -9.39 3.57 7.52
N LEU A 158 -8.40 4.23 6.90
CA LEU A 158 -7.06 4.35 7.47
C LEU A 158 -7.05 5.11 8.79
N THR A 159 -7.82 6.21 8.89
CA THR A 159 -7.96 6.97 10.12
C THR A 159 -8.45 6.06 11.26
N LYS A 160 -9.53 5.31 11.04
CA LYS A 160 -10.07 4.37 12.05
C LYS A 160 -9.05 3.28 12.43
N ARG A 161 -8.26 2.80 11.46
CA ARG A 161 -7.25 1.77 11.72
C ARG A 161 -6.06 2.31 12.51
N PHE A 162 -5.58 3.49 12.16
CA PHE A 162 -4.47 4.13 12.87
C PHE A 162 -4.87 4.55 14.29
N ASP A 163 -6.10 5.07 14.50
CA ASP A 163 -6.65 5.32 15.84
C ASP A 163 -6.65 4.06 16.70
N PHE A 164 -7.09 2.94 16.12
CA PHE A 164 -7.08 1.65 16.82
C PHE A 164 -5.65 1.21 17.19
N ILE A 165 -4.69 1.35 16.28
CA ILE A 165 -3.29 0.99 16.52
C ILE A 165 -2.68 1.89 17.61
N ILE A 166 -2.91 3.21 17.54
CA ILE A 166 -2.45 4.17 18.55
C ILE A 166 -2.99 3.77 19.94
N ALA A 167 -4.27 3.47 20.04
CA ALA A 167 -4.91 3.14 21.31
C ALA A 167 -4.41 1.82 21.93
N ASN A 168 -4.02 0.84 21.11
CA ASN A 168 -3.66 -0.51 21.59
C ASN A 168 -2.16 -0.74 21.77
N GLU A 169 -1.31 -0.02 21.04
CA GLU A 169 0.15 -0.23 21.07
C GLU A 169 0.89 0.62 22.09
N GLY A 170 0.16 1.37 22.94
CA GLY A 170 0.76 2.17 24.01
C GLY A 170 1.74 3.22 23.50
N VAL A 171 1.41 3.85 22.39
CA VAL A 171 2.23 4.91 21.80
C VAL A 171 2.32 6.09 22.75
N THR A 172 3.53 6.48 23.14
CA THR A 172 3.80 7.40 24.24
C THR A 172 4.13 8.82 23.77
N SER A 173 3.46 9.32 22.76
CA SER A 173 3.64 10.73 22.37
C SER A 173 2.36 11.52 22.63
N GLU A 174 2.45 12.66 23.32
CA GLU A 174 1.32 13.60 23.53
C GLU A 174 0.83 14.23 22.21
N TYR A 175 1.62 14.13 21.15
CA TYR A 175 1.36 14.80 19.87
C TYR A 175 0.90 13.85 18.76
N ILE A 176 0.85 12.53 19.03
CA ILE A 176 0.47 11.59 17.99
C ILE A 176 -1.01 11.69 17.67
N ASN A 177 -1.29 11.79 16.38
CA ASN A 177 -2.62 11.63 15.83
C ASN A 177 -2.55 10.83 14.51
N THR A 178 -3.67 10.35 14.06
CA THR A 178 -3.79 9.55 12.83
C THR A 178 -3.29 10.26 11.58
N ASN A 179 -3.46 11.58 11.49
CA ASN A 179 -3.01 12.35 10.33
C ASN A 179 -1.49 12.32 10.20
N ILE A 180 -0.76 12.41 11.32
CA ILE A 180 0.70 12.35 11.31
C ILE A 180 1.17 10.96 10.81
N ILE A 181 0.57 9.88 11.28
CA ILE A 181 0.89 8.53 10.79
C ILE A 181 0.58 8.43 9.30
N PHE A 182 -0.56 8.95 8.87
CA PHE A 182 -0.95 8.94 7.46
C PHE A 182 0.06 9.70 6.58
N GLU A 183 0.50 10.88 7.01
CA GLU A 183 1.51 11.68 6.30
C GLU A 183 2.84 10.94 6.17
N HIS A 184 3.33 10.32 7.26
CA HIS A 184 4.54 9.51 7.22
C HIS A 184 4.42 8.30 6.31
N VAL A 185 3.30 7.60 6.38
CA VAL A 185 3.00 6.47 5.48
C VAL A 185 2.98 6.93 4.03
N SER A 186 2.28 8.02 3.73
CA SER A 186 2.20 8.58 2.37
C SER A 186 3.59 8.96 1.84
N MET A 187 4.39 9.66 2.64
CA MET A 187 5.75 10.05 2.29
C MET A 187 6.64 8.83 2.03
N VAL A 188 6.60 7.81 2.88
CA VAL A 188 7.39 6.58 2.73
C VAL A 188 6.97 5.81 1.47
N MET A 189 5.66 5.71 1.20
CA MET A 189 5.16 5.07 -0.02
C MET A 189 5.68 5.76 -1.28
N GLN A 190 5.61 7.09 -1.32
CA GLN A 190 6.13 7.88 -2.45
C GLN A 190 7.64 7.74 -2.61
N GLN A 191 8.42 7.78 -1.52
CA GLN A 191 9.87 7.58 -1.55
C GLN A 191 10.27 6.22 -2.11
N LEU A 192 9.45 5.20 -1.89
CA LEU A 192 9.64 3.85 -2.41
C LEU A 192 9.07 3.65 -3.82
N GLY A 193 8.54 4.71 -4.43
CA GLY A 193 8.04 4.71 -5.80
C GLY A 193 6.63 4.14 -5.98
N PHE A 194 5.85 4.02 -4.90
CA PHE A 194 4.45 3.60 -4.99
C PHE A 194 3.53 4.80 -5.23
N ASN A 195 2.56 4.64 -6.11
CA ASN A 195 1.46 5.58 -6.30
C ASN A 195 0.40 5.34 -5.21
N PHE A 196 0.59 5.92 -4.02
CA PHE A 196 -0.36 5.85 -2.90
C PHE A 196 -1.37 7.00 -3.04
N LEU A 197 -2.60 6.69 -3.49
CA LEU A 197 -3.56 7.66 -3.99
C LEU A 197 -4.99 7.35 -3.54
N SER A 198 -5.82 8.40 -3.43
CA SER A 198 -7.28 8.24 -3.28
C SER A 198 -7.92 7.75 -4.60
N GLY A 199 -9.17 7.31 -4.52
CA GLY A 199 -9.91 6.89 -5.71
C GLY A 199 -10.03 8.01 -6.74
N GLU A 200 -10.31 9.23 -6.28
CA GLU A 200 -10.40 10.42 -7.12
C GLU A 200 -9.06 10.72 -7.81
N SER A 201 -7.95 10.65 -7.07
CA SER A 201 -6.63 10.91 -7.66
C SER A 201 -6.18 9.82 -8.64
N ILE A 202 -6.62 8.57 -8.44
CA ILE A 202 -6.42 7.51 -9.44
C ILE A 202 -7.27 7.79 -10.69
N ALA A 203 -8.53 8.21 -10.50
CA ALA A 203 -9.41 8.55 -11.59
C ALA A 203 -8.87 9.74 -12.43
N GLU A 204 -8.30 10.77 -11.79
CA GLU A 204 -7.61 11.88 -12.47
C GLU A 204 -6.44 11.38 -13.32
N LYS A 205 -5.62 10.43 -12.81
CA LYS A 205 -4.53 9.86 -13.61
C LYS A 205 -5.03 9.06 -14.82
N ILE A 206 -6.12 8.31 -14.65
CA ILE A 206 -6.78 7.59 -15.76
C ILE A 206 -7.30 8.60 -16.80
N TYR A 207 -7.95 9.67 -16.34
CA TYR A 207 -8.45 10.74 -17.18
C TYR A 207 -7.31 11.40 -17.99
N ASP A 208 -6.20 11.73 -17.33
CA ASP A 208 -5.03 12.33 -18.00
C ASP A 208 -4.43 11.38 -19.04
N ASP A 209 -4.35 10.07 -18.73
CA ASP A 209 -3.83 9.09 -19.67
C ASP A 209 -4.74 8.93 -20.90
N LEU A 210 -6.05 8.87 -20.71
CA LEU A 210 -7.04 8.76 -21.78
C LEU A 210 -7.03 10.00 -22.70
N ASN A 211 -6.90 11.19 -22.12
CA ASN A 211 -6.81 12.44 -22.91
C ASN A 211 -5.48 12.58 -23.67
N ASN A 212 -4.39 12.07 -23.10
CA ASN A 212 -3.08 12.10 -23.77
C ASN A 212 -2.95 11.01 -24.84
N ASN A 213 -3.75 9.94 -24.77
CA ASN A 213 -3.69 8.76 -25.61
C ASN A 213 -5.08 8.40 -26.17
N ILE A 214 -5.65 9.28 -26.98
CA ILE A 214 -7.02 9.13 -27.52
C ILE A 214 -7.22 7.82 -28.30
N SER A 215 -6.16 7.22 -28.83
CA SER A 215 -6.22 5.93 -29.51
C SER A 215 -6.72 4.81 -28.59
N ILE A 216 -6.50 4.89 -27.27
CA ILE A 216 -7.03 3.92 -26.31
C ILE A 216 -8.56 3.83 -26.40
N ILE A 217 -9.23 4.96 -26.59
CA ILE A 217 -10.69 5.04 -26.73
C ILE A 217 -11.13 4.69 -28.15
N LEU A 218 -10.46 5.23 -29.16
CA LEU A 218 -10.83 5.01 -30.57
C LEU A 218 -10.65 3.55 -31.01
N ASP A 219 -9.70 2.83 -30.41
CA ASP A 219 -9.45 1.40 -30.67
C ASP A 219 -10.43 0.47 -29.92
N GLU A 220 -11.25 1.01 -29.00
CA GLU A 220 -12.27 0.20 -28.32
C GLU A 220 -13.31 -0.36 -29.29
N PRO A 221 -13.70 -1.64 -29.22
CA PRO A 221 -14.55 -2.29 -30.21
C PRO A 221 -15.89 -1.57 -30.44
N ALA A 222 -16.52 -1.06 -29.38
CA ALA A 222 -17.80 -0.37 -29.47
C ALA A 222 -17.66 0.98 -30.21
N VAL A 223 -16.59 1.75 -29.91
CA VAL A 223 -16.31 3.03 -30.58
C VAL A 223 -15.93 2.78 -32.02
N ASN A 224 -15.05 1.82 -32.29
CA ASN A 224 -14.62 1.46 -33.65
C ASN A 224 -15.82 1.01 -34.53
N SER A 225 -16.77 0.27 -33.95
CA SER A 225 -18.00 -0.09 -34.64
C SER A 225 -18.86 1.12 -34.98
N ALA A 226 -19.04 2.04 -34.02
CA ALA A 226 -19.80 3.27 -34.25
C ALA A 226 -19.10 4.18 -35.27
N MET A 227 -17.76 4.28 -35.26
CA MET A 227 -16.97 5.02 -36.27
C MET A 227 -17.19 4.47 -37.67
N ALA A 228 -17.34 3.19 -37.85
CA ALA A 228 -17.58 2.55 -39.13
C ALA A 228 -18.96 2.91 -39.75
N GLU A 229 -19.89 3.40 -38.92
CA GLU A 229 -21.22 3.86 -39.37
C GLU A 229 -21.22 5.31 -39.85
N THR A 230 -20.10 6.02 -39.69
CA THR A 230 -19.97 7.44 -40.05
C THR A 230 -18.99 7.66 -41.21
N ASP A 231 -19.07 8.83 -41.84
CA ASP A 231 -18.10 9.31 -42.85
C ASP A 231 -17.06 10.30 -42.21
N THR A 232 -16.73 10.10 -40.93
CA THR A 232 -15.84 10.98 -40.15
C THR A 232 -14.44 10.37 -39.99
N ILE A 233 -13.43 11.23 -39.97
CA ILE A 233 -12.07 10.93 -39.49
C ILE A 233 -11.96 11.54 -38.10
N PHE A 234 -11.89 10.70 -37.10
CA PHE A 234 -11.85 11.12 -35.69
C PHE A 234 -10.42 11.49 -35.28
N ASP A 235 -10.23 12.65 -34.71
CA ASP A 235 -8.94 13.23 -34.30
C ASP A 235 -9.01 13.95 -32.95
N ASP A 236 -10.21 14.04 -32.36
CA ASP A 236 -10.43 14.59 -31.02
C ASP A 236 -11.35 13.71 -30.19
N VAL A 237 -11.06 13.61 -28.89
CA VAL A 237 -11.85 12.85 -27.94
C VAL A 237 -11.96 13.66 -26.64
N TYR A 238 -13.19 13.89 -26.22
CA TYR A 238 -13.48 14.47 -24.92
C TYR A 238 -13.99 13.39 -23.97
N VAL A 239 -13.43 13.33 -22.76
CA VAL A 239 -13.80 12.39 -21.70
C VAL A 239 -14.19 13.16 -20.44
N GLU A 240 -15.16 12.66 -19.72
CA GLU A 240 -15.57 13.16 -18.40
C GLU A 240 -15.74 11.98 -17.44
N ILE A 241 -15.27 12.14 -16.20
CA ILE A 241 -15.50 11.18 -15.12
C ILE A 241 -16.90 11.42 -14.56
N SER A 242 -17.77 10.41 -14.63
CA SER A 242 -19.13 10.49 -14.10
C SER A 242 -19.25 9.97 -12.67
N SER A 243 -18.45 8.96 -12.27
CA SER A 243 -18.37 8.48 -10.90
C SER A 243 -17.13 7.65 -10.65
N VAL A 244 -16.72 7.57 -9.38
CA VAL A 244 -15.62 6.72 -8.90
C VAL A 244 -16.15 5.88 -7.73
N ILE A 245 -16.05 4.55 -7.83
CA ILE A 245 -16.57 3.63 -6.83
C ILE A 245 -15.51 2.57 -6.55
N PHE A 246 -15.24 2.33 -5.27
CA PHE A 246 -14.41 1.23 -4.82
C PHE A 246 -15.24 0.27 -3.94
N GLU A 247 -15.42 -0.96 -4.41
CA GLU A 247 -16.01 -2.06 -3.65
C GLU A 247 -15.02 -3.23 -3.53
N SER A 248 -14.96 -4.07 -4.54
CA SER A 248 -13.93 -5.11 -4.70
C SER A 248 -12.86 -4.75 -5.73
N THR A 249 -13.20 -3.85 -6.65
CA THR A 249 -12.35 -3.24 -7.67
C THR A 249 -12.58 -1.75 -7.67
N LEU A 250 -11.62 -0.96 -8.16
CA LEU A 250 -11.85 0.48 -8.39
C LEU A 250 -12.45 0.64 -9.79
N GLN A 251 -13.64 1.20 -9.84
CA GLN A 251 -14.37 1.48 -11.08
C GLN A 251 -14.51 2.98 -11.28
N VAL A 252 -14.02 3.47 -12.42
CA VAL A 252 -14.14 4.85 -12.87
C VAL A 252 -15.10 4.85 -14.06
N ALA A 253 -16.32 5.31 -13.84
CA ALA A 253 -17.30 5.42 -14.91
C ALA A 253 -17.03 6.69 -15.74
N LEU A 254 -17.02 6.52 -17.04
CA LEU A 254 -16.67 7.54 -18.02
C LEU A 254 -17.81 7.81 -18.99
N VAL A 255 -17.95 9.04 -19.37
CA VAL A 255 -18.78 9.49 -20.49
C VAL A 255 -17.95 10.39 -21.39
N GLY A 256 -18.26 10.42 -22.67
CA GLY A 256 -17.50 11.27 -23.55
C GLY A 256 -18.04 11.29 -24.98
N ASN A 257 -17.37 12.02 -25.81
CA ASN A 257 -17.62 12.05 -27.22
C ASN A 257 -16.31 12.07 -28.04
N ALA A 258 -16.35 11.46 -29.20
CA ALA A 258 -15.30 11.58 -30.22
C ALA A 258 -15.82 12.45 -31.36
N SER A 259 -14.99 13.36 -31.84
CA SER A 259 -15.29 14.29 -32.91
C SER A 259 -14.18 14.30 -33.95
N GLY A 260 -14.45 14.90 -35.08
CA GLY A 260 -13.46 14.99 -36.16
C GLY A 260 -14.02 15.66 -37.41
N THR A 261 -13.35 15.43 -38.52
CA THR A 261 -13.68 16.05 -39.82
C THR A 261 -14.31 15.05 -40.78
N HIS A 262 -15.17 15.55 -41.66
CA HIS A 262 -15.79 14.72 -42.66
C HIS A 262 -14.74 14.14 -43.64
N ARG A 263 -14.80 12.83 -43.93
CA ARG A 263 -13.77 12.13 -44.72
C ARG A 263 -13.51 12.68 -46.09
N LYS A 264 -14.53 13.26 -46.75
CA LYS A 264 -14.43 13.83 -48.11
C LYS A 264 -14.16 15.32 -48.14
N ASP A 265 -14.35 16.01 -47.02
CA ASP A 265 -14.16 17.46 -46.94
C ASP A 265 -13.70 17.80 -45.50
N SER A 266 -12.40 18.06 -45.37
CA SER A 266 -11.77 18.34 -44.06
C SER A 266 -12.14 19.72 -43.49
N GLU A 267 -12.83 20.59 -44.24
CA GLU A 267 -13.33 21.86 -43.73
C GLU A 267 -14.73 21.71 -43.09
N VAL A 268 -15.37 20.55 -43.27
CA VAL A 268 -16.69 20.23 -42.72
C VAL A 268 -16.54 19.35 -41.48
N HIS A 269 -17.21 19.77 -40.41
CA HIS A 269 -17.31 18.93 -39.20
C HIS A 269 -18.00 17.62 -39.54
N GLY A 270 -17.41 16.51 -39.03
CA GLY A 270 -17.98 15.19 -39.20
C GLY A 270 -19.12 14.94 -38.21
N GLN A 271 -19.60 13.71 -38.19
CA GLN A 271 -20.61 13.25 -37.24
C GLN A 271 -19.90 12.83 -35.96
N ASP A 272 -20.36 13.32 -34.81
CA ASP A 272 -19.82 12.95 -33.51
C ASP A 272 -20.31 11.55 -33.03
N ILE A 273 -19.57 10.96 -32.13
CA ILE A 273 -19.93 9.70 -31.44
C ILE A 273 -19.93 9.95 -29.96
N SER A 274 -21.07 9.74 -29.30
CA SER A 274 -21.16 9.69 -27.85
C SER A 274 -20.86 8.28 -27.34
N PHE A 275 -20.11 8.19 -26.23
CA PHE A 275 -19.79 6.90 -25.62
C PHE A 275 -19.91 6.90 -24.10
N ARG A 276 -20.08 5.70 -23.53
CA ARG A 276 -20.04 5.43 -22.09
C ARG A 276 -19.21 4.18 -21.83
N GLY A 277 -18.37 4.25 -20.80
CA GLY A 277 -17.48 3.16 -20.44
C GLY A 277 -17.11 3.15 -18.97
N VAL A 278 -16.32 2.16 -18.62
CA VAL A 278 -15.74 2.00 -17.29
C VAL A 278 -14.27 1.65 -17.43
N ALA A 279 -13.43 2.38 -16.73
CA ALA A 279 -12.05 1.97 -16.49
C ALA A 279 -11.98 1.27 -15.14
N GLU A 280 -11.52 0.02 -15.12
CA GLU A 280 -11.50 -0.83 -13.93
C GLU A 280 -10.07 -1.20 -13.55
N CYS A 281 -9.69 -0.91 -12.29
CA CYS A 281 -8.44 -1.39 -11.68
C CYS A 281 -8.77 -2.54 -10.74
N THR A 282 -8.12 -3.70 -10.94
CA THR A 282 -8.36 -4.90 -10.13
C THR A 282 -7.29 -5.04 -9.02
N PRO A 283 -7.66 -5.55 -7.83
CA PRO A 283 -6.68 -5.86 -6.79
C PRO A 283 -5.70 -6.94 -7.25
N VAL A 284 -4.42 -6.66 -7.11
CA VAL A 284 -3.32 -7.60 -7.43
C VAL A 284 -2.39 -7.81 -6.24
N LEU A 285 -2.31 -6.85 -5.32
CA LEU A 285 -1.45 -6.90 -4.16
C LEU A 285 -2.23 -6.56 -2.88
N GLY A 286 -2.67 -7.58 -2.15
CA GLY A 286 -3.63 -7.39 -1.09
C GLY A 286 -4.96 -6.88 -1.63
N LYS A 287 -5.71 -6.16 -0.78
CA LYS A 287 -7.03 -5.64 -1.19
C LYS A 287 -6.94 -4.29 -1.90
N PHE A 288 -5.94 -3.48 -1.56
CA PHE A 288 -5.82 -2.09 -2.01
C PHE A 288 -4.68 -1.84 -3.01
N GLY A 289 -3.82 -2.82 -3.25
CA GLY A 289 -2.83 -2.74 -4.33
C GLY A 289 -3.45 -3.11 -5.66
N LEU A 290 -3.59 -2.15 -6.56
CA LEU A 290 -4.36 -2.24 -7.80
C LEU A 290 -3.45 -2.36 -9.03
N SER A 291 -3.94 -3.08 -10.02
CA SER A 291 -3.32 -3.16 -11.35
C SER A 291 -3.47 -1.84 -12.13
N GLU A 292 -2.87 -1.80 -13.29
CA GLU A 292 -3.25 -0.87 -14.36
C GLU A 292 -4.73 -1.03 -14.69
N TYR A 293 -5.36 0.06 -15.12
CA TYR A 293 -6.76 0.04 -15.49
C TYR A 293 -6.99 -0.72 -16.80
N LYS A 294 -8.16 -1.34 -16.91
CA LYS A 294 -8.68 -1.89 -18.15
C LYS A 294 -9.90 -1.05 -18.54
N LEU A 295 -9.85 -0.41 -19.72
CA LEU A 295 -10.98 0.29 -20.26
C LEU A 295 -11.94 -0.68 -20.95
N VAL A 296 -13.23 -0.47 -20.77
CA VAL A 296 -14.31 -1.14 -21.51
C VAL A 296 -15.37 -0.09 -21.85
N ILE A 297 -15.55 0.20 -23.12
CA ILE A 297 -16.66 1.03 -23.59
C ILE A 297 -17.87 0.16 -23.80
N ASN A 298 -18.88 0.37 -22.96
CA ASN A 298 -20.10 -0.44 -22.95
C ASN A 298 -21.12 0.00 -24.00
N GLN A 299 -21.07 1.26 -24.39
CA GLN A 299 -22.00 1.88 -25.34
C GLN A 299 -21.28 2.95 -26.15
N ALA A 300 -21.45 2.93 -27.44
CA ALA A 300 -21.06 4.01 -28.35
C ALA A 300 -22.11 4.13 -29.45
N SER A 301 -22.47 5.33 -29.84
CA SER A 301 -23.44 5.59 -30.90
C SER A 301 -23.14 6.92 -31.59
N PRO A 302 -23.34 6.99 -32.91
CA PRO A 302 -23.32 8.27 -33.64
C PRO A 302 -24.42 9.21 -33.11
N ASP A 303 -24.11 10.50 -33.00
CA ASP A 303 -25.07 11.55 -32.66
C ASP A 303 -25.78 12.00 -33.95
N PHE A 304 -27.11 11.97 -33.96
CA PHE A 304 -27.94 12.33 -35.10
C PHE A 304 -28.56 13.71 -34.93
#